data_cae2b29278714877aac1d659f664ca33
#
_entry.id   cae2b29278714877aac1d659f664ca33
#
_cell.length_a   1.000
_cell.length_b   1.000
_cell.length_c   1.000
_cell.angle_alpha   90.00
_cell.angle_beta   90.00
_cell.angle_gamma   90.00
#
_symmetry.space_group_name_H-M   'P 1'
#
loop_
_entity.id
_entity.type
_entity.pdbx_description
1 polymer ?
#
loop_
_entity_poly.entity_id
_entity_poly.type
_entity_poly.pdbx_seq_one_letter_code
_entity_poly.pdbx_strand_id
1 'polypeptide(L)'
;MKKIITCLLTFGRAYSRSAKPMRASFRSCLLVALTTFGLATGCCQQNYENTDPEGFAKLIAEPGVVVLDVRTAEEFNEGHIEGALLIDWKQDGFMEKAKATLPKGRTIAVYCRSGRRSASAASELGAEGYKVVNLLGGILAWKETNRPVTTDTYEVDVFQTKSGKTVKFHALMHASIRMVYDGKEIEIDPVLKLRDRTVDYSKMPKADYIFVTHEHMDHFDKEAIKQLTKDGTQLITNKRCGDMLGYGKVMGNGDKLQITDDFMVEAVPAYNTTEANQKFHPKGRDNGFILTIDGLRIYIAGDTEDIPEMADIKDIDVAFMPCNQPFTMTPDQLVRAAKMVKPKVLFPYHYGETNVSGIPELLKAEGIDVRIRHYE
;
A
#
# COMPACT_ATOMS: atom_id res chain seq x y z
N MET A 1 -47.58 -40.90 -24.49
CA MET A 1 -48.75 -41.27 -23.66
C MET A 1 -48.91 -40.11 -22.65
N LYS A 2 -49.87 -39.18 -22.91
CA LYS A 2 -51.21 -39.08 -22.32
C LYS A 2 -51.13 -38.97 -20.79
N LYS A 3 -51.64 -37.95 -20.05
CA LYS A 3 -52.81 -37.05 -20.14
C LYS A 3 -52.57 -35.96 -19.08
N ILE A 4 -52.72 -34.65 -19.22
CA ILE A 4 -53.94 -33.80 -19.34
C ILE A 4 -54.96 -34.04 -18.20
N ILE A 5 -55.31 -32.91 -17.51
CA ILE A 5 -56.64 -32.44 -17.10
C ILE A 5 -56.43 -31.40 -15.99
N THR A 6 -56.58 -30.12 -16.10
CA THR A 6 -57.66 -29.16 -16.40
C THR A 6 -58.87 -29.22 -15.43
N CYS A 7 -59.26 -28.10 -14.94
CA CYS A 7 -60.60 -27.53 -14.68
C CYS A 7 -60.68 -26.76 -13.34
N LEU A 8 -61.20 -25.65 -13.16
CA LEU A 8 -62.10 -24.63 -13.70
C LEU A 8 -62.83 -23.96 -12.50
N LEU A 9 -62.72 -22.66 -12.45
CA LEU A 9 -63.80 -21.64 -12.32
C LEU A 9 -65.01 -21.86 -11.37
N THR A 10 -65.38 -20.80 -10.58
CA THR A 10 -66.65 -20.07 -10.56
C THR A 10 -66.58 -18.95 -9.50
N PHE A 11 -66.73 -17.70 -9.78
CA PHE A 11 -67.90 -16.80 -10.02
C PHE A 11 -68.81 -16.50 -8.80
N GLY A 12 -69.01 -15.17 -8.55
CA GLY A 12 -70.13 -14.62 -7.79
C GLY A 12 -69.90 -13.18 -7.30
N ARG A 13 -70.11 -12.22 -8.11
CA ARG A 13 -71.06 -11.11 -8.26
C ARG A 13 -71.56 -10.46 -6.95
N ALA A 14 -71.18 -9.23 -6.72
CA ALA A 14 -71.83 -7.93 -6.84
C ALA A 14 -73.15 -7.69 -6.04
N TYR A 15 -73.15 -6.57 -5.29
CA TYR A 15 -74.25 -5.63 -5.25
C TYR A 15 -73.84 -4.20 -4.85
N SER A 16 -74.26 -3.25 -5.65
CA SER A 16 -74.14 -1.80 -5.50
C SER A 16 -75.34 -1.19 -4.75
N ARG A 17 -75.15 -0.04 -4.12
CA ARG A 17 -76.08 1.12 -4.05
C ARG A 17 -75.45 2.28 -3.32
N SER A 18 -75.23 3.25 -3.98
CA SER A 18 -75.51 4.68 -4.15
C SER A 18 -76.33 5.35 -3.05
N ALA A 19 -75.86 6.51 -2.56
CA ALA A 19 -76.57 7.81 -2.54
C ALA A 19 -75.75 8.93 -1.91
N LYS A 20 -75.76 10.05 -2.56
CA LYS A 20 -75.30 11.39 -2.25
C LYS A 20 -76.31 12.15 -1.37
N PRO A 21 -76.07 13.45 -1.15
CA PRO A 21 -75.24 14.18 -0.14
C PRO A 21 -76.12 15.09 0.74
N MET A 22 -75.58 15.67 1.80
CA MET A 22 -76.20 16.91 2.35
C MET A 22 -75.14 17.83 2.97
N ARG A 23 -75.35 19.08 2.70
CA ARG A 23 -74.59 20.29 3.03
C ARG A 23 -74.88 20.84 4.42
N ALA A 24 -73.95 21.68 4.85
CA ALA A 24 -74.07 22.86 5.74
C ALA A 24 -73.93 22.54 7.25
N SER A 25 -73.29 23.33 8.11
CA SER A 25 -72.75 24.68 8.09
C SER A 25 -72.27 25.02 9.53
N PHE A 26 -71.16 25.73 9.59
CA PHE A 26 -70.84 26.79 10.56
C PHE A 26 -70.64 26.54 12.09
N ARG A 27 -69.48 26.97 12.53
CA ARG A 27 -69.04 27.66 13.77
C ARG A 27 -68.80 26.85 15.04
N SER A 28 -67.55 26.76 15.44
CA SER A 28 -67.02 27.64 16.52
C SER A 28 -65.59 27.29 16.89
N CYS A 29 -64.81 28.28 17.06
CA CYS A 29 -63.44 28.25 17.57
C CYS A 29 -63.31 27.51 18.89
N LEU A 30 -62.30 26.60 18.98
CA LEU A 30 -61.66 26.32 20.24
C LEU A 30 -60.16 26.12 19.93
N LEU A 31 -59.34 27.10 20.31
CA LEU A 31 -57.90 27.00 20.31
C LEU A 31 -57.49 25.94 21.37
N VAL A 32 -57.04 24.80 20.91
CA VAL A 32 -56.26 23.87 21.74
C VAL A 32 -54.81 23.98 21.26
N ALA A 33 -53.99 24.67 22.07
CA ALA A 33 -52.54 24.66 21.88
C ALA A 33 -52.01 23.27 22.20
N LEU A 34 -51.80 22.45 21.18
CA LEU A 34 -50.99 21.25 21.27
C LEU A 34 -49.53 21.71 21.26
N THR A 35 -48.90 21.76 22.40
CA THR A 35 -47.45 21.74 22.54
C THR A 35 -46.96 20.39 22.02
N THR A 36 -46.58 20.34 20.77
CA THR A 36 -45.80 19.22 20.23
C THR A 36 -44.42 19.27 20.86
N PHE A 37 -44.23 18.45 21.87
CA PHE A 37 -42.91 18.07 22.34
C PHE A 37 -42.25 17.30 21.17
N GLY A 38 -41.51 18.01 20.33
CA GLY A 38 -40.65 17.44 19.34
C GLY A 38 -39.59 16.64 20.08
N LEU A 39 -39.76 15.31 20.15
CA LEU A 39 -38.68 14.39 20.37
C LEU A 39 -37.72 14.56 19.19
N ALA A 40 -36.74 15.46 19.37
CA ALA A 40 -35.55 15.44 18.54
C ALA A 40 -34.87 14.08 18.77
N THR A 41 -35.24 13.08 17.99
CA THR A 41 -34.37 11.91 17.80
C THR A 41 -33.10 12.47 17.18
N GLY A 42 -32.10 12.76 18.01
CA GLY A 42 -30.77 13.04 17.58
C GLY A 42 -30.31 11.83 16.75
N CYS A 43 -30.42 11.93 15.43
CA CYS A 43 -29.74 11.02 14.52
C CYS A 43 -28.25 11.23 14.82
N CYS A 44 -27.66 10.35 15.60
CA CYS A 44 -26.22 10.32 15.85
C CYS A 44 -25.62 10.00 14.47
N GLN A 45 -25.29 11.03 13.71
CA GLN A 45 -24.67 10.88 12.41
C GLN A 45 -23.32 10.17 12.65
N GLN A 46 -23.22 8.93 12.23
CA GLN A 46 -21.96 8.20 12.32
C GLN A 46 -20.91 8.97 11.52
N ASN A 47 -19.81 9.27 12.15
CA ASN A 47 -18.69 10.01 11.56
C ASN A 47 -17.68 9.06 10.85
N TYR A 48 -18.11 7.84 10.51
CA TYR A 48 -17.39 6.85 9.74
C TYR A 48 -18.36 6.00 8.91
N GLU A 49 -17.84 5.30 7.92
CA GLU A 49 -18.59 4.40 7.04
C GLU A 49 -18.36 2.94 7.43
N ASN A 50 -19.30 2.06 7.05
CA ASN A 50 -19.16 0.61 7.18
C ASN A 50 -19.19 -0.04 5.80
N THR A 51 -18.42 -1.11 5.61
CA THR A 51 -18.44 -1.91 4.40
C THR A 51 -18.34 -3.40 4.70
N ASP A 52 -18.80 -4.24 3.79
CA ASP A 52 -18.64 -5.69 3.85
C ASP A 52 -17.21 -6.11 3.39
N PRO A 53 -16.84 -7.39 3.48
CA PRO A 53 -15.53 -7.86 3.05
C PRO A 53 -15.21 -7.61 1.58
N GLU A 54 -16.22 -7.60 0.68
CA GLU A 54 -16.02 -7.31 -0.74
C GLU A 54 -15.67 -5.84 -0.97
N GLY A 55 -16.46 -4.94 -0.39
CA GLY A 55 -16.20 -3.51 -0.46
C GLY A 55 -14.88 -3.13 0.22
N PHE A 56 -14.56 -3.77 1.36
CA PHE A 56 -13.29 -3.55 2.05
C PHE A 56 -12.08 -3.98 1.19
N ALA A 57 -12.18 -5.12 0.50
CA ALA A 57 -11.13 -5.57 -0.40
C ALA A 57 -10.89 -4.63 -1.58
N LYS A 58 -11.97 -4.09 -2.15
CA LYS A 58 -11.87 -3.07 -3.21
C LYS A 58 -11.22 -1.79 -2.67
N LEU A 59 -11.64 -1.35 -1.48
CA LEU A 59 -11.11 -0.15 -0.84
C LEU A 59 -9.61 -0.25 -0.56
N ILE A 60 -9.14 -1.35 0.04
CA ILE A 60 -7.71 -1.51 0.37
C ILE A 60 -6.81 -1.74 -0.85
N ALA A 61 -7.40 -2.00 -2.02
CA ALA A 61 -6.69 -2.02 -3.28
C ALA A 61 -6.51 -0.60 -3.89
N GLU A 62 -7.18 0.41 -3.33
CA GLU A 62 -7.02 1.79 -3.79
C GLU A 62 -5.71 2.40 -3.27
N PRO A 63 -5.00 3.16 -4.11
CA PRO A 63 -3.77 3.84 -3.69
C PRO A 63 -4.00 4.79 -2.52
N GLY A 64 -3.09 4.73 -1.55
CA GLY A 64 -3.09 5.65 -0.42
C GLY A 64 -4.09 5.34 0.68
N VAL A 65 -4.85 4.25 0.61
CA VAL A 65 -5.64 3.74 1.72
C VAL A 65 -4.70 3.10 2.75
N VAL A 66 -4.93 3.39 4.02
CA VAL A 66 -4.18 2.81 5.14
C VAL A 66 -5.04 1.74 5.79
N VAL A 67 -4.54 0.51 5.85
CA VAL A 67 -5.21 -0.59 6.55
C VAL A 67 -4.79 -0.57 8.02
N LEU A 68 -5.76 -0.55 8.93
CA LEU A 68 -5.52 -0.46 10.37
C LEU A 68 -6.13 -1.66 11.10
N ASP A 69 -5.29 -2.47 11.73
CA ASP A 69 -5.70 -3.51 12.66
C ASP A 69 -5.69 -2.96 14.09
N VAL A 70 -6.84 -3.01 14.76
CA VAL A 70 -6.96 -2.53 16.15
C VAL A 70 -7.10 -3.67 17.15
N ARG A 71 -6.59 -4.86 16.78
CA ARG A 71 -6.51 -6.04 17.65
C ARG A 71 -5.26 -5.97 18.54
N THR A 72 -5.08 -7.01 19.37
CA THR A 72 -3.84 -7.18 20.14
C THR A 72 -2.69 -7.69 19.26
N ALA A 73 -1.45 -7.55 19.73
CA ALA A 73 -0.28 -8.05 19.02
C ALA A 73 -0.34 -9.58 18.80
N GLU A 74 -0.84 -10.33 19.76
CA GLU A 74 -1.00 -11.79 19.64
C GLU A 74 -2.00 -12.13 18.52
N GLU A 75 -3.17 -11.45 18.48
CA GLU A 75 -4.17 -11.64 17.42
C GLU A 75 -3.61 -11.27 16.04
N PHE A 76 -2.78 -10.24 15.97
CA PHE A 76 -2.13 -9.79 14.74
C PHE A 76 -1.12 -10.82 14.22
N ASN A 77 -0.26 -11.33 15.10
CA ASN A 77 0.77 -12.31 14.77
C ASN A 77 0.19 -13.69 14.38
N GLU A 78 -1.03 -14.03 14.84
CA GLU A 78 -1.77 -15.23 14.39
C GLU A 78 -2.26 -15.11 12.93
N GLY A 79 -2.24 -13.92 12.38
CA GLY A 79 -2.61 -13.61 10.99
C GLY A 79 -3.46 -12.35 10.87
N HIS A 80 -3.10 -11.51 9.93
CA HIS A 80 -3.71 -10.20 9.66
C HIS A 80 -3.90 -9.95 8.16
N ILE A 81 -4.66 -8.91 7.80
CA ILE A 81 -4.80 -8.48 6.40
C ILE A 81 -3.48 -7.82 5.96
N GLU A 82 -2.98 -8.22 4.80
CA GLU A 82 -1.71 -7.76 4.25
C GLU A 82 -1.59 -6.23 4.27
N GLY A 83 -0.45 -5.72 4.74
CA GLY A 83 -0.16 -4.30 4.83
C GLY A 83 -0.87 -3.55 5.97
N ALA A 84 -1.51 -4.26 6.89
CA ALA A 84 -2.16 -3.64 8.03
C ALA A 84 -1.14 -3.11 9.05
N LEU A 85 -1.30 -1.84 9.45
CA LEU A 85 -0.64 -1.28 10.62
C LEU A 85 -1.36 -1.76 11.88
N LEU A 86 -0.59 -2.11 12.92
CA LEU A 86 -1.15 -2.50 14.21
C LEU A 86 -1.15 -1.33 15.18
N ILE A 87 -2.34 -0.94 15.65
CA ILE A 87 -2.50 -0.06 16.81
C ILE A 87 -3.59 -0.65 17.70
N ASP A 88 -3.20 -1.34 18.77
CA ASP A 88 -4.14 -2.00 19.67
C ASP A 88 -5.04 -0.98 20.39
N TRP A 89 -6.34 -1.04 20.10
CA TRP A 89 -7.34 -0.13 20.66
C TRP A 89 -7.54 -0.31 22.19
N LYS A 90 -7.13 -1.46 22.75
CA LYS A 90 -7.22 -1.70 24.18
C LYS A 90 -6.07 -1.10 24.99
N GLN A 91 -5.00 -0.68 24.32
CA GLN A 91 -3.86 -0.05 24.98
C GLN A 91 -4.17 1.41 25.30
N ASP A 92 -3.71 1.84 26.48
CA ASP A 92 -3.72 3.25 26.84
C ASP A 92 -2.93 4.06 25.79
N GLY A 93 -3.40 5.25 25.44
CA GLY A 93 -2.74 6.09 24.45
C GLY A 93 -3.04 5.72 22.99
N PHE A 94 -4.10 4.95 22.71
CA PHE A 94 -4.51 4.61 21.34
C PHE A 94 -4.57 5.82 20.42
N MET A 95 -5.26 6.90 20.84
CA MET A 95 -5.44 8.09 20.01
C MET A 95 -4.14 8.89 19.83
N GLU A 96 -3.28 8.96 20.84
CA GLU A 96 -1.96 9.59 20.74
C GLU A 96 -1.10 8.86 19.69
N LYS A 97 -1.07 7.54 19.77
CA LYS A 97 -0.35 6.70 18.82
C LYS A 97 -0.94 6.79 17.41
N ALA A 98 -2.27 6.78 17.31
CA ALA A 98 -2.95 6.95 16.02
C ALA A 98 -2.64 8.31 15.37
N LYS A 99 -2.65 9.39 16.14
CA LYS A 99 -2.29 10.74 15.66
C LYS A 99 -0.82 10.85 15.21
N ALA A 100 0.08 10.13 15.87
CA ALA A 100 1.49 10.10 15.52
C ALA A 100 1.78 9.24 14.26
N THR A 101 0.94 8.21 14.00
CA THR A 101 1.21 7.20 12.95
C THR A 101 0.36 7.40 11.70
N LEU A 102 -0.94 7.74 11.86
CA LEU A 102 -1.88 7.77 10.75
C LEU A 102 -1.82 9.10 9.99
N PRO A 103 -1.63 9.07 8.66
CA PRO A 103 -1.60 10.27 7.85
C PRO A 103 -2.97 10.92 7.75
N LYS A 104 -3.03 12.25 7.93
CA LYS A 104 -4.23 13.02 7.63
C LYS A 104 -4.48 13.09 6.12
N GLY A 105 -5.75 13.12 5.74
CA GLY A 105 -6.13 13.23 4.32
C GLY A 105 -6.21 11.90 3.56
N ARG A 106 -5.78 10.79 4.17
CA ARG A 106 -5.95 9.45 3.61
C ARG A 106 -7.14 8.73 4.24
N THR A 107 -7.73 7.78 3.51
CA THR A 107 -8.78 6.92 4.04
C THR A 107 -8.16 5.84 4.93
N ILE A 108 -8.70 5.66 6.14
CA ILE A 108 -8.30 4.61 7.08
C ILE A 108 -9.32 3.48 6.99
N ALA A 109 -8.91 2.33 6.48
CA ALA A 109 -9.68 1.10 6.43
C ALA A 109 -9.41 0.30 7.70
N VAL A 110 -10.31 0.36 8.68
CA VAL A 110 -10.08 -0.21 10.01
C VAL A 110 -10.81 -1.53 10.20
N TYR A 111 -10.18 -2.48 10.88
CA TYR A 111 -10.80 -3.74 11.27
C TYR A 111 -10.33 -4.22 12.64
N CYS A 112 -11.11 -5.14 13.21
CA CYS A 112 -10.70 -5.92 14.37
C CYS A 112 -11.13 -7.41 14.19
N ARG A 113 -11.31 -8.15 15.28
CA ARG A 113 -11.74 -9.56 15.18
C ARG A 113 -13.15 -9.69 14.58
N SER A 114 -14.14 -8.95 15.10
CA SER A 114 -15.58 -9.09 14.77
C SER A 114 -16.26 -7.78 14.35
N GLY A 115 -15.51 -6.71 14.10
CA GLY A 115 -16.06 -5.41 13.75
C GLY A 115 -16.44 -4.50 14.94
N ARG A 116 -16.48 -4.99 16.18
CA ARG A 116 -16.94 -4.23 17.36
C ARG A 116 -15.90 -3.21 17.84
N ARG A 117 -14.65 -3.65 18.12
CA ARG A 117 -13.55 -2.75 18.55
C ARG A 117 -13.25 -1.70 17.48
N SER A 118 -13.23 -2.15 16.22
CA SER A 118 -12.96 -1.26 15.10
C SER A 118 -14.07 -0.23 14.84
N ALA A 119 -15.33 -0.52 15.16
CA ALA A 119 -16.40 0.47 15.12
C ALA A 119 -16.19 1.57 16.18
N SER A 120 -15.75 1.20 17.41
CA SER A 120 -15.40 2.17 18.44
C SER A 120 -14.19 3.02 18.03
N ALA A 121 -13.11 2.38 17.56
CA ALA A 121 -11.94 3.08 17.06
C ALA A 121 -12.26 3.99 15.86
N ALA A 122 -13.14 3.55 14.94
CA ALA A 122 -13.61 4.36 13.81
C ALA A 122 -14.36 5.62 14.26
N SER A 123 -15.19 5.49 15.30
CA SER A 123 -15.90 6.65 15.89
C SER A 123 -14.93 7.66 16.51
N GLU A 124 -13.92 7.19 17.25
CA GLU A 124 -12.90 8.07 17.86
C GLU A 124 -12.05 8.76 16.78
N LEU A 125 -11.56 8.01 15.80
CA LEU A 125 -10.79 8.55 14.68
C LEU A 125 -11.60 9.53 13.82
N GLY A 126 -12.87 9.21 13.54
CA GLY A 126 -13.77 10.10 12.81
C GLY A 126 -14.05 11.40 13.52
N ALA A 127 -14.18 11.38 14.87
CA ALA A 127 -14.31 12.59 15.69
C ALA A 127 -13.08 13.50 15.59
N GLU A 128 -11.91 12.94 15.33
CA GLU A 128 -10.66 13.67 15.10
C GLU A 128 -10.45 14.07 13.62
N GLY A 129 -11.47 13.85 12.77
CA GLY A 129 -11.47 14.28 11.37
C GLY A 129 -10.74 13.36 10.42
N TYR A 130 -10.51 12.08 10.76
CA TYR A 130 -10.08 11.08 9.80
C TYR A 130 -11.26 10.59 8.97
N LYS A 131 -11.01 10.27 7.69
CA LYS A 131 -11.95 9.53 6.87
C LYS A 131 -11.79 8.04 7.16
N VAL A 132 -12.80 7.40 7.74
CA VAL A 132 -12.68 6.04 8.26
C VAL A 132 -13.76 5.13 7.68
N VAL A 133 -13.35 3.93 7.28
CA VAL A 133 -14.25 2.86 6.82
C VAL A 133 -13.99 1.61 7.66
N ASN A 134 -15.02 1.11 8.34
CA ASN A 134 -14.95 -0.05 9.20
C ASN A 134 -15.39 -1.33 8.47
N LEU A 135 -14.63 -2.41 8.62
CA LEU A 135 -14.98 -3.74 8.12
C LEU A 135 -16.04 -4.40 9.00
N LEU A 136 -17.24 -4.59 8.48
CA LEU A 136 -18.31 -5.34 9.12
C LEU A 136 -17.90 -6.80 9.32
N GLY A 137 -18.14 -7.32 10.53
CA GLY A 137 -17.75 -8.68 10.88
C GLY A 137 -16.26 -8.89 11.11
N GLY A 138 -15.42 -7.87 10.84
CA GLY A 138 -13.98 -7.88 11.06
C GLY A 138 -13.24 -8.99 10.29
N ILE A 139 -12.07 -9.41 10.81
CA ILE A 139 -11.24 -10.43 10.14
C ILE A 139 -11.93 -11.81 10.11
N LEU A 140 -12.92 -12.07 10.96
CA LEU A 140 -13.71 -13.31 10.87
C LEU A 140 -14.50 -13.35 9.56
N ALA A 141 -15.27 -12.29 9.26
CA ALA A 141 -16.01 -12.19 7.99
C ALA A 141 -15.06 -12.17 6.77
N TRP A 142 -13.88 -11.53 6.90
CA TRP A 142 -12.85 -11.56 5.87
C TRP A 142 -12.42 -13.00 5.53
N LYS A 143 -12.10 -13.81 6.57
CA LYS A 143 -11.72 -15.22 6.42
C LYS A 143 -12.85 -16.11 5.89
N GLU A 144 -14.09 -15.86 6.28
CA GLU A 144 -15.28 -16.57 5.79
C GLU A 144 -15.50 -16.42 4.28
N THR A 145 -15.01 -15.31 3.69
CA THR A 145 -15.01 -15.10 2.24
C THR A 145 -13.76 -15.68 1.53
N ASN A 146 -13.00 -16.56 2.19
CA ASN A 146 -11.77 -17.17 1.70
C ASN A 146 -10.69 -16.17 1.25
N ARG A 147 -10.66 -14.99 1.86
CA ARG A 147 -9.63 -13.99 1.58
C ARG A 147 -8.38 -14.27 2.38
N PRO A 148 -7.19 -14.02 1.78
CA PRO A 148 -5.92 -14.35 2.42
C PRO A 148 -5.67 -13.48 3.66
N VAL A 149 -4.92 -14.05 4.58
CA VAL A 149 -4.26 -13.36 5.70
C VAL A 149 -2.79 -13.74 5.68
N THR A 150 -1.95 -12.87 6.20
CA THR A 150 -0.52 -13.10 6.34
C THR A 150 -0.07 -12.99 7.79
N THR A 151 1.08 -13.55 8.10
CA THR A 151 1.83 -13.32 9.34
C THR A 151 3.03 -12.40 9.12
N ASP A 152 3.26 -11.96 7.87
CA ASP A 152 4.34 -11.06 7.50
C ASP A 152 4.04 -9.65 8.01
N THR A 153 5.03 -9.01 8.61
CA THR A 153 4.89 -7.67 9.24
C THR A 153 5.37 -6.54 8.34
N TYR A 154 5.62 -6.80 7.05
CA TYR A 154 6.11 -5.80 6.12
C TYR A 154 5.07 -4.73 5.81
N GLU A 155 5.52 -3.47 5.78
CA GLU A 155 4.67 -2.37 5.31
C GLU A 155 4.47 -2.48 3.80
N VAL A 156 3.23 -2.25 3.36
CA VAL A 156 2.83 -2.37 1.95
C VAL A 156 2.26 -1.06 1.45
N ASP A 157 2.76 -0.60 0.31
CA ASP A 157 2.19 0.51 -0.45
C ASP A 157 1.61 0.02 -1.77
N VAL A 158 0.47 0.60 -2.16
CA VAL A 158 -0.24 0.25 -3.40
C VAL A 158 -0.27 1.45 -4.33
N PHE A 159 0.09 1.21 -5.60
CA PHE A 159 0.03 2.21 -6.66
C PHE A 159 -0.76 1.68 -7.84
N GLN A 160 -1.45 2.59 -8.54
CA GLN A 160 -2.14 2.24 -9.78
C GLN A 160 -1.24 2.52 -10.99
N THR A 161 -1.28 1.59 -11.93
CA THR A 161 -0.68 1.74 -13.25
C THR A 161 -1.61 2.51 -14.18
N LYS A 162 -1.14 2.82 -15.38
CA LYS A 162 -1.93 3.57 -16.39
C LYS A 162 -3.20 2.82 -16.82
N SER A 163 -3.20 1.50 -16.88
CA SER A 163 -4.39 0.69 -17.22
C SER A 163 -5.33 0.46 -16.03
N GLY A 164 -4.98 0.93 -14.83
CA GLY A 164 -5.75 0.73 -13.60
C GLY A 164 -5.43 -0.56 -12.84
N LYS A 165 -4.41 -1.32 -13.27
CA LYS A 165 -3.84 -2.42 -12.48
C LYS A 165 -3.08 -1.86 -11.28
N THR A 166 -2.72 -2.71 -10.34
CA THR A 166 -1.97 -2.31 -9.14
C THR A 166 -0.57 -2.88 -9.11
N VAL A 167 0.37 -2.07 -8.61
CA VAL A 167 1.69 -2.53 -8.15
C VAL A 167 1.71 -2.37 -6.63
N LYS A 168 2.04 -3.46 -5.93
CA LYS A 168 2.28 -3.45 -4.49
C LYS A 168 3.76 -3.43 -4.21
N PHE A 169 4.19 -2.64 -3.24
CA PHE A 169 5.56 -2.58 -2.75
C PHE A 169 5.60 -3.02 -1.30
N HIS A 170 6.42 -4.00 -0.99
CA HIS A 170 6.67 -4.47 0.37
C HIS A 170 8.07 -4.02 0.79
N ALA A 171 8.14 -3.28 1.89
CA ALA A 171 9.40 -2.88 2.51
C ALA A 171 9.94 -4.07 3.30
N LEU A 172 10.91 -4.80 2.77
CA LEU A 172 11.41 -6.02 3.43
C LEU A 172 12.50 -5.70 4.46
N MET A 173 13.65 -5.27 3.98
CA MET A 173 14.81 -4.99 4.83
C MET A 173 15.83 -4.17 4.05
N HIS A 174 16.35 -3.08 4.62
CA HIS A 174 17.45 -2.27 4.08
C HIS A 174 17.18 -1.78 2.66
N ALA A 175 17.75 -2.44 1.64
CA ALA A 175 17.49 -2.15 0.23
C ALA A 175 16.63 -3.22 -0.46
N SER A 176 16.24 -4.28 0.27
CA SER A 176 15.41 -5.35 -0.27
C SER A 176 13.95 -4.92 -0.39
N ILE A 177 13.43 -4.93 -1.60
CA ILE A 177 12.06 -4.57 -1.93
C ILE A 177 11.41 -5.70 -2.70
N ARG A 178 10.23 -6.16 -2.26
CA ARG A 178 9.39 -7.05 -3.05
C ARG A 178 8.28 -6.24 -3.71
N MET A 179 8.08 -6.45 -5.00
CA MET A 179 6.98 -5.85 -5.74
C MET A 179 6.08 -6.93 -6.35
N VAL A 180 4.78 -6.69 -6.37
CA VAL A 180 3.80 -7.57 -7.00
C VAL A 180 3.02 -6.80 -8.05
N TYR A 181 3.05 -7.24 -9.30
CA TYR A 181 2.31 -6.68 -10.42
C TYR A 181 1.63 -7.76 -11.23
N ASP A 182 0.31 -7.73 -11.35
CA ASP A 182 -0.49 -8.67 -12.18
C ASP A 182 -0.14 -10.16 -11.94
N GLY A 183 0.06 -10.53 -10.67
CA GLY A 183 0.46 -11.87 -10.25
C GLY A 183 1.94 -12.21 -10.52
N LYS A 184 2.75 -11.24 -10.98
CA LYS A 184 4.20 -11.37 -11.14
C LYS A 184 4.91 -10.89 -9.89
N GLU A 185 5.85 -11.68 -9.43
CA GLU A 185 6.72 -11.39 -8.29
C GLU A 185 8.05 -10.81 -8.78
N ILE A 186 8.40 -9.65 -8.25
CA ILE A 186 9.59 -8.88 -8.62
C ILE A 186 10.37 -8.58 -7.34
N GLU A 187 11.63 -8.97 -7.30
CA GLU A 187 12.50 -8.76 -6.14
C GLU A 187 13.67 -7.84 -6.49
N ILE A 188 13.96 -6.90 -5.61
CA ILE A 188 15.09 -5.98 -5.73
C ILE A 188 16.05 -6.25 -4.57
N ASP A 189 17.33 -6.46 -4.90
CA ASP A 189 18.42 -6.62 -3.95
C ASP A 189 18.08 -7.58 -2.79
N PRO A 190 17.67 -8.83 -3.07
CA PRO A 190 17.22 -9.75 -2.04
C PRO A 190 18.38 -10.23 -1.16
N VAL A 191 18.24 -10.06 0.17
CA VAL A 191 19.20 -10.47 1.18
C VAL A 191 18.48 -11.21 2.31
N LEU A 192 19.01 -12.38 2.73
CA LEU A 192 18.41 -13.20 3.80
C LEU A 192 18.59 -12.57 5.17
N LYS A 193 19.73 -11.97 5.40
CA LYS A 193 20.08 -11.46 6.73
C LYS A 193 21.00 -10.24 6.65
N LEU A 194 20.62 -9.23 7.39
CA LEU A 194 21.48 -8.06 7.64
C LEU A 194 21.36 -7.67 9.10
N ARG A 195 22.52 -7.63 9.82
CA ARG A 195 22.59 -7.39 11.28
C ARG A 195 21.73 -8.39 12.05
N ASP A 196 20.70 -7.94 12.77
CA ASP A 196 19.76 -8.72 13.56
C ASP A 196 18.43 -9.04 12.83
N ARG A 197 18.24 -8.48 11.62
CA ARG A 197 17.05 -8.72 10.80
C ARG A 197 17.25 -9.87 9.82
N THR A 198 16.17 -10.57 9.56
CA THR A 198 16.12 -11.69 8.60
C THR A 198 14.85 -11.64 7.76
N VAL A 199 14.96 -12.03 6.49
CA VAL A 199 13.84 -12.24 5.58
C VAL A 199 13.78 -13.73 5.25
N ASP A 200 12.64 -14.35 5.44
CA ASP A 200 12.43 -15.77 5.14
C ASP A 200 11.81 -15.95 3.74
N TYR A 201 12.64 -15.88 2.71
CA TYR A 201 12.20 -16.07 1.32
C TYR A 201 11.66 -17.47 1.02
N SER A 202 11.91 -18.46 1.89
CA SER A 202 11.36 -19.81 1.69
C SER A 202 9.84 -19.86 1.80
N LYS A 203 9.25 -18.88 2.50
CA LYS A 203 7.80 -18.72 2.68
C LYS A 203 7.16 -17.79 1.65
N MET A 204 7.95 -17.10 0.85
CA MET A 204 7.46 -16.18 -0.17
C MET A 204 7.24 -16.87 -1.51
N PRO A 205 6.36 -16.35 -2.37
CA PRO A 205 6.27 -16.79 -3.76
C PRO A 205 7.61 -16.68 -4.47
N LYS A 206 7.89 -17.60 -5.41
CA LYS A 206 9.08 -17.53 -6.23
C LYS A 206 9.01 -16.39 -7.21
N ALA A 207 10.12 -15.69 -7.40
CA ALA A 207 10.20 -14.50 -8.24
C ALA A 207 10.09 -14.83 -9.75
N ASP A 208 9.38 -13.98 -10.48
CA ASP A 208 9.43 -13.92 -11.94
C ASP A 208 10.64 -13.11 -12.40
N TYR A 209 10.97 -12.05 -11.64
CA TYR A 209 12.10 -11.15 -11.91
C TYR A 209 12.88 -10.85 -10.63
N ILE A 210 14.21 -10.88 -10.74
CA ILE A 210 15.13 -10.49 -9.67
C ILE A 210 16.07 -9.45 -10.24
N PHE A 211 16.18 -8.29 -9.57
CA PHE A 211 17.10 -7.23 -9.92
C PHE A 211 18.15 -7.09 -8.82
N VAL A 212 19.42 -7.01 -9.23
CA VAL A 212 20.55 -6.77 -8.31
C VAL A 212 21.33 -5.55 -8.79
N THR A 213 21.38 -4.51 -7.97
CA THR A 213 22.03 -3.25 -8.31
C THR A 213 23.54 -3.36 -8.34
N HIS A 214 24.12 -4.02 -7.33
CA HIS A 214 25.57 -4.22 -7.20
C HIS A 214 25.93 -5.38 -6.24
N GLU A 215 27.23 -5.66 -6.09
CA GLU A 215 27.73 -6.88 -5.44
C GLU A 215 27.97 -6.80 -3.94
N HIS A 216 27.66 -5.69 -3.25
CA HIS A 216 27.82 -5.62 -1.82
C HIS A 216 26.87 -6.57 -1.09
N MET A 217 27.29 -7.06 0.07
CA MET A 217 26.64 -8.14 0.81
C MET A 217 25.24 -7.78 1.33
N ASP A 218 24.92 -6.51 1.41
CA ASP A 218 23.62 -5.95 1.81
C ASP A 218 22.65 -5.72 0.63
N HIS A 219 23.10 -6.07 -0.61
CA HIS A 219 22.32 -6.02 -1.85
C HIS A 219 22.36 -7.34 -2.63
N PHE A 220 23.38 -8.17 -2.39
CA PHE A 220 23.66 -9.35 -3.17
C PHE A 220 23.87 -10.58 -2.29
N ASP A 221 22.87 -11.44 -2.21
CA ASP A 221 22.91 -12.70 -1.47
C ASP A 221 22.52 -13.86 -2.41
N LYS A 222 23.51 -14.69 -2.72
CA LYS A 222 23.34 -15.85 -3.65
C LYS A 222 22.31 -16.86 -3.15
N GLU A 223 22.23 -17.03 -1.80
CA GLU A 223 21.27 -17.98 -1.23
C GLU A 223 19.85 -17.41 -1.27
N ALA A 224 19.66 -16.09 -1.03
CA ALA A 224 18.38 -15.41 -1.23
C ALA A 224 17.90 -15.55 -2.68
N ILE A 225 18.76 -15.23 -3.64
CA ILE A 225 18.48 -15.38 -5.08
C ILE A 225 18.07 -16.81 -5.40
N LYS A 226 18.81 -17.82 -4.91
CA LYS A 226 18.51 -19.23 -5.12
C LYS A 226 17.14 -19.63 -4.52
N GLN A 227 16.84 -19.14 -3.30
CA GLN A 227 15.54 -19.40 -2.66
C GLN A 227 14.38 -18.79 -3.44
N LEU A 228 14.57 -17.66 -4.09
CA LEU A 228 13.54 -16.98 -4.89
C LEU A 228 13.39 -17.53 -6.30
N THR A 229 14.40 -18.20 -6.83
CA THR A 229 14.42 -18.68 -8.21
C THR A 229 13.47 -19.86 -8.45
N LYS A 230 12.76 -19.83 -9.58
CA LYS A 230 11.97 -20.90 -10.20
C LYS A 230 12.35 -21.04 -11.68
N ASP A 231 11.85 -22.06 -12.34
CA ASP A 231 11.99 -22.15 -13.80
C ASP A 231 11.36 -20.92 -14.48
N GLY A 232 12.16 -20.25 -15.33
CA GLY A 232 11.74 -19.03 -16.01
C GLY A 232 11.99 -17.72 -15.25
N THR A 233 12.54 -17.74 -14.03
CA THR A 233 12.97 -16.51 -13.35
C THR A 233 14.02 -15.78 -14.18
N GLN A 234 13.79 -14.50 -14.46
CA GLN A 234 14.76 -13.62 -15.10
C GLN A 234 15.53 -12.85 -14.03
N LEU A 235 16.84 -13.10 -13.98
CA LEU A 235 17.77 -12.37 -13.11
C LEU A 235 18.48 -11.29 -13.94
N ILE A 236 18.38 -10.04 -13.50
CA ILE A 236 18.98 -8.86 -14.12
C ILE A 236 19.97 -8.25 -13.13
N THR A 237 21.21 -8.03 -13.58
CA THR A 237 22.29 -7.61 -12.68
C THR A 237 23.25 -6.64 -13.35
N ASN A 238 24.13 -5.99 -12.55
CA ASN A 238 25.34 -5.38 -13.08
C ASN A 238 26.36 -6.45 -13.50
N LYS A 239 27.44 -6.03 -14.16
CA LYS A 239 28.46 -6.96 -14.68
C LYS A 239 29.11 -7.80 -13.57
N ARG A 240 29.42 -7.20 -12.41
CA ARG A 240 30.13 -7.93 -11.33
C ARG A 240 29.27 -9.02 -10.72
N CYS A 241 27.99 -8.75 -10.45
CA CYS A 241 27.09 -9.78 -9.96
C CYS A 241 26.91 -10.92 -10.97
N GLY A 242 26.76 -10.58 -12.25
CA GLY A 242 26.70 -11.58 -13.34
C GLY A 242 27.95 -12.45 -13.41
N ASP A 243 29.12 -11.86 -13.35
CA ASP A 243 30.41 -12.60 -13.31
C ASP A 243 30.52 -13.51 -12.07
N MET A 244 30.08 -13.03 -10.89
CA MET A 244 30.11 -13.79 -9.63
C MET A 244 29.12 -14.94 -9.57
N LEU A 245 28.01 -14.85 -10.31
CA LEU A 245 26.99 -15.88 -10.40
C LEU A 245 27.27 -16.86 -11.55
N GLY A 246 27.86 -16.37 -12.65
CA GLY A 246 28.05 -17.13 -13.89
C GLY A 246 26.78 -17.24 -14.74
N TYR A 247 25.70 -16.52 -14.39
CA TYR A 247 24.42 -16.48 -15.13
C TYR A 247 23.68 -15.17 -14.84
N GLY A 248 22.59 -14.94 -15.56
CA GLY A 248 21.77 -13.74 -15.47
C GLY A 248 21.97 -12.81 -16.67
N LYS A 249 21.06 -11.88 -16.86
CA LYS A 249 21.13 -10.82 -17.85
C LYS A 249 21.92 -9.66 -17.29
N VAL A 250 23.11 -9.43 -17.81
CA VAL A 250 23.94 -8.27 -17.43
C VAL A 250 23.44 -7.02 -18.15
N MET A 251 23.30 -5.93 -17.41
CA MET A 251 23.04 -4.59 -17.91
C MET A 251 24.12 -3.63 -17.38
N GLY A 252 24.55 -2.70 -18.22
CA GLY A 252 25.42 -1.58 -17.88
C GLY A 252 24.66 -0.25 -17.90
N ASN A 253 25.25 0.80 -17.34
CA ASN A 253 24.63 2.14 -17.33
C ASN A 253 24.26 2.57 -18.77
N GLY A 254 23.01 2.94 -18.98
CA GLY A 254 22.44 3.36 -20.27
C GLY A 254 21.74 2.22 -21.04
N ASP A 255 21.92 0.97 -20.64
CA ASP A 255 21.22 -0.16 -21.29
C ASP A 255 19.72 -0.11 -21.01
N LYS A 256 18.94 -0.58 -22.00
CA LYS A 256 17.49 -0.74 -21.91
C LYS A 256 17.09 -2.15 -22.29
N LEU A 257 16.13 -2.70 -21.56
CA LEU A 257 15.61 -4.05 -21.75
C LEU A 257 14.09 -4.03 -21.75
N GLN A 258 13.47 -4.40 -22.87
CA GLN A 258 12.04 -4.69 -22.93
C GLN A 258 11.83 -6.11 -22.42
N ILE A 259 11.12 -6.27 -21.31
CA ILE A 259 10.81 -7.56 -20.69
C ILE A 259 9.51 -8.12 -21.28
N THR A 260 8.43 -7.32 -21.21
CA THR A 260 7.13 -7.59 -21.84
C THR A 260 6.63 -6.32 -22.53
N ASP A 261 5.51 -6.37 -23.24
CA ASP A 261 4.95 -5.18 -23.92
C ASP A 261 4.66 -4.02 -22.95
N ASP A 262 4.37 -4.32 -21.68
CA ASP A 262 4.05 -3.36 -20.63
C ASP A 262 5.14 -3.23 -19.55
N PHE A 263 6.28 -3.94 -19.68
CA PHE A 263 7.37 -3.86 -18.70
C PHE A 263 8.73 -3.63 -19.36
N MET A 264 9.31 -2.45 -19.15
CA MET A 264 10.64 -2.06 -19.61
C MET A 264 11.54 -1.71 -18.41
N VAL A 265 12.84 -1.97 -18.57
CA VAL A 265 13.90 -1.66 -17.60
C VAL A 265 14.97 -0.81 -18.26
N GLU A 266 15.43 0.24 -17.55
CA GLU A 266 16.58 1.05 -17.93
C GLU A 266 17.60 0.95 -16.78
N ALA A 267 18.86 0.59 -17.08
CA ALA A 267 19.95 0.68 -16.10
C ALA A 267 20.54 2.08 -16.14
N VAL A 268 20.60 2.73 -14.99
CA VAL A 268 21.11 4.11 -14.83
C VAL A 268 22.33 4.11 -13.90
N PRO A 269 23.20 5.16 -13.98
CA PRO A 269 24.37 5.24 -13.10
C PRO A 269 24.01 5.31 -11.62
N ALA A 270 24.78 4.59 -10.80
CA ALA A 270 24.81 4.71 -9.35
C ALA A 270 26.27 4.79 -8.92
N TYR A 271 26.68 5.89 -8.24
CA TYR A 271 28.06 6.06 -7.78
C TYR A 271 28.18 7.18 -6.75
N ASN A 272 29.32 7.24 -6.05
CA ASN A 272 29.64 8.31 -5.12
C ASN A 272 30.48 9.40 -5.77
N THR A 273 30.13 10.66 -5.52
CA THR A 273 30.81 11.87 -6.02
C THR A 273 31.88 12.36 -5.03
N THR A 274 31.70 12.12 -3.72
CA THR A 274 32.67 12.48 -2.69
C THR A 274 33.91 11.62 -2.83
N GLU A 275 35.08 12.24 -3.02
CA GLU A 275 36.35 11.57 -3.30
C GLU A 275 36.66 10.43 -2.30
N ALA A 276 36.51 10.69 -0.98
CA ALA A 276 36.74 9.70 0.07
C ALA A 276 35.80 8.48 -0.01
N ASN A 277 34.62 8.66 -0.62
CA ASN A 277 33.55 7.65 -0.69
C ASN A 277 33.51 6.90 -2.02
N GLN A 278 34.19 7.38 -3.08
CA GLN A 278 34.25 6.72 -4.39
C GLN A 278 34.76 5.28 -4.34
N LYS A 279 35.57 4.94 -3.32
CA LYS A 279 36.05 3.57 -3.10
C LYS A 279 34.91 2.56 -2.87
N PHE A 280 33.78 3.01 -2.30
CA PHE A 280 32.61 2.17 -2.08
C PHE A 280 31.84 1.95 -3.37
N HIS A 281 31.53 3.05 -4.08
CA HIS A 281 30.74 3.04 -5.31
C HIS A 281 31.42 3.91 -6.37
N PRO A 282 32.41 3.35 -7.13
CA PRO A 282 33.09 4.09 -8.19
C PRO A 282 32.18 4.27 -9.41
N LYS A 283 32.33 5.39 -10.11
CA LYS A 283 31.56 5.69 -11.33
C LYS A 283 31.69 4.59 -12.38
N GLY A 284 30.56 4.19 -12.96
CA GLY A 284 30.47 3.25 -14.09
C GLY A 284 30.48 1.77 -13.70
N ARG A 285 30.46 1.44 -12.39
CA ARG A 285 30.45 0.06 -11.90
C ARG A 285 29.04 -0.44 -11.56
N ASP A 286 28.29 0.36 -10.80
CA ASP A 286 27.03 -0.04 -10.20
C ASP A 286 25.84 0.53 -10.97
N ASN A 287 24.70 -0.11 -10.84
CA ASN A 287 23.45 0.31 -11.48
C ASN A 287 22.42 0.77 -10.44
N GLY A 288 21.71 1.83 -10.77
CA GLY A 288 20.32 1.98 -10.41
C GLY A 288 19.44 1.43 -11.54
N PHE A 289 18.14 1.30 -11.30
CA PHE A 289 17.18 0.86 -12.30
C PHE A 289 15.98 1.80 -12.38
N ILE A 290 15.48 2.04 -13.60
CA ILE A 290 14.15 2.61 -13.81
C ILE A 290 13.29 1.50 -14.40
N LEU A 291 12.27 1.09 -13.64
CA LEU A 291 11.29 0.11 -14.06
C LEU A 291 10.05 0.86 -14.55
N THR A 292 9.66 0.65 -15.80
CA THR A 292 8.41 1.17 -16.35
C THR A 292 7.43 0.02 -16.50
N ILE A 293 6.44 -0.03 -15.61
CA ILE A 293 5.44 -1.11 -15.53
C ILE A 293 4.06 -0.53 -15.85
N ASP A 294 3.51 -0.84 -17.01
CA ASP A 294 2.22 -0.33 -17.49
C ASP A 294 2.10 1.19 -17.28
N GLY A 295 3.15 1.92 -17.65
CA GLY A 295 3.25 3.36 -17.55
C GLY A 295 3.56 3.93 -16.16
N LEU A 296 3.59 3.12 -15.10
CA LEU A 296 4.12 3.51 -13.78
C LEU A 296 5.65 3.47 -13.83
N ARG A 297 6.31 4.60 -13.59
CA ARG A 297 7.77 4.71 -13.61
C ARG A 297 8.34 4.70 -12.19
N ILE A 298 9.19 3.71 -11.92
CA ILE A 298 9.75 3.42 -10.60
C ILE A 298 11.26 3.55 -10.69
N TYR A 299 11.86 4.44 -9.92
CA TYR A 299 13.32 4.60 -9.83
C TYR A 299 13.85 3.93 -8.57
N ILE A 300 14.71 2.94 -8.73
CA ILE A 300 15.52 2.30 -7.69
C ILE A 300 16.93 2.85 -7.85
N ALA A 301 17.37 3.71 -6.95
CA ALA A 301 18.61 4.42 -7.13
C ALA A 301 19.86 3.52 -6.96
N GLY A 302 19.75 2.41 -6.22
CA GLY A 302 20.93 1.66 -5.77
C GLY A 302 21.75 2.51 -4.80
N ASP A 303 23.00 2.12 -4.59
CA ASP A 303 23.90 2.88 -3.73
C ASP A 303 24.60 4.00 -4.50
N THR A 304 24.23 5.23 -4.18
CA THR A 304 24.71 6.42 -4.89
C THR A 304 24.67 7.65 -3.99
N GLU A 305 25.51 8.63 -4.28
CA GLU A 305 25.30 10.01 -3.84
C GLU A 305 24.42 10.78 -4.87
N ASP A 306 24.18 12.08 -4.63
CA ASP A 306 23.42 12.96 -5.50
C ASP A 306 24.20 13.31 -6.80
N ILE A 307 24.18 12.42 -7.76
CA ILE A 307 24.92 12.50 -9.02
C ILE A 307 24.24 13.43 -10.03
N PRO A 308 25.01 14.12 -10.90
CA PRO A 308 24.45 15.04 -11.89
C PRO A 308 23.44 14.41 -12.84
N GLU A 309 23.64 13.14 -13.20
CA GLU A 309 22.80 12.38 -14.11
C GLU A 309 21.36 12.21 -13.59
N MET A 310 21.11 12.40 -12.30
CA MET A 310 19.75 12.42 -11.72
C MET A 310 18.90 13.55 -12.29
N ALA A 311 19.52 14.63 -12.77
CA ALA A 311 18.80 15.72 -13.43
C ALA A 311 18.15 15.31 -14.77
N ASP A 312 18.62 14.22 -15.38
CA ASP A 312 18.08 13.69 -16.64
C ASP A 312 16.99 12.62 -16.41
N ILE A 313 16.83 12.13 -15.18
CA ILE A 313 15.78 11.19 -14.78
C ILE A 313 14.47 11.97 -14.62
N LYS A 314 13.46 11.66 -15.43
CA LYS A 314 12.20 12.41 -15.52
C LYS A 314 10.98 11.50 -15.37
N ASP A 315 9.87 12.14 -15.04
CA ASP A 315 8.54 11.51 -15.00
C ASP A 315 8.47 10.28 -14.06
N ILE A 316 9.14 10.38 -12.91
CA ILE A 316 9.18 9.32 -11.91
C ILE A 316 7.93 9.41 -11.01
N ASP A 317 7.16 8.33 -10.96
CA ASP A 317 6.02 8.20 -10.07
C ASP A 317 6.45 7.81 -8.65
N VAL A 318 7.39 6.87 -8.54
CA VAL A 318 7.91 6.34 -7.28
C VAL A 318 9.43 6.27 -7.33
N ALA A 319 10.11 6.78 -6.31
CA ALA A 319 11.55 6.65 -6.18
C ALA A 319 11.93 6.02 -4.84
N PHE A 320 12.88 5.08 -4.87
CA PHE A 320 13.59 4.56 -3.71
C PHE A 320 15.02 5.11 -3.76
N MET A 321 15.38 5.93 -2.77
CA MET A 321 16.67 6.64 -2.76
C MET A 321 17.37 6.45 -1.41
N PRO A 322 18.67 6.08 -1.39
CA PRO A 322 19.40 5.73 -0.18
C PRO A 322 19.81 6.96 0.62
N CYS A 323 20.03 6.78 1.94
CA CYS A 323 20.45 7.86 2.81
C CYS A 323 21.31 7.34 3.97
N ASN A 324 22.54 6.86 3.71
CA ASN A 324 23.42 6.25 4.72
C ASN A 324 24.90 6.56 4.48
N GLN A 325 25.42 7.54 5.18
CA GLN A 325 26.85 7.87 5.10
C GLN A 325 27.72 6.83 5.85
N PRO A 326 28.95 6.56 5.35
CA PRO A 326 29.65 7.18 4.19
C PRO A 326 29.36 6.47 2.86
N PHE A 327 28.40 5.55 2.82
CA PHE A 327 28.17 4.65 1.70
C PHE A 327 27.33 5.31 0.59
N THR A 328 26.33 6.10 0.98
CA THR A 328 25.37 6.75 0.09
C THR A 328 25.14 8.22 0.47
N MET A 329 23.95 8.77 0.26
CA MET A 329 23.63 10.17 0.52
C MET A 329 23.58 10.54 2.00
N THR A 330 23.94 11.79 2.31
CA THR A 330 23.46 12.48 3.52
C THR A 330 21.99 12.87 3.35
N PRO A 331 21.26 13.24 4.43
CA PRO A 331 19.92 13.82 4.31
C PRO A 331 19.84 15.02 3.35
N ASP A 332 20.85 15.92 3.38
CA ASP A 332 20.90 17.08 2.50
C ASP A 332 21.13 16.68 1.03
N GLN A 333 21.96 15.66 0.77
CA GLN A 333 22.15 15.11 -0.57
C GLN A 333 20.86 14.45 -1.07
N LEU A 334 20.15 13.67 -0.22
CA LEU A 334 18.87 13.08 -0.58
C LEU A 334 17.84 14.14 -0.95
N VAL A 335 17.78 15.26 -0.22
CA VAL A 335 16.87 16.38 -0.55
C VAL A 335 17.24 17.00 -1.91
N ARG A 336 18.55 17.19 -2.21
CA ARG A 336 18.98 17.70 -3.52
C ARG A 336 18.65 16.73 -4.65
N ALA A 337 18.94 15.45 -4.46
CA ALA A 337 18.64 14.38 -5.41
C ALA A 337 17.12 14.31 -5.70
N ALA A 338 16.29 14.33 -4.66
CA ALA A 338 14.83 14.36 -4.81
C ALA A 338 14.34 15.58 -5.60
N LYS A 339 14.96 16.75 -5.40
CA LYS A 339 14.65 17.98 -6.18
C LYS A 339 15.09 17.89 -7.65
N MET A 340 16.13 17.11 -7.97
CA MET A 340 16.55 16.86 -9.35
C MET A 340 15.60 15.89 -10.06
N VAL A 341 15.27 14.76 -9.42
CA VAL A 341 14.42 13.69 -9.97
C VAL A 341 12.95 14.08 -9.97
N LYS A 342 12.47 14.77 -8.93
CA LYS A 342 11.08 15.19 -8.69
C LYS A 342 10.08 14.04 -8.78
N PRO A 343 10.27 12.96 -8.01
CA PRO A 343 9.32 11.88 -8.00
C PRO A 343 8.01 12.34 -7.35
N LYS A 344 6.87 11.71 -7.72
CA LYS A 344 5.60 11.99 -7.02
C LYS A 344 5.63 11.44 -5.60
N VAL A 345 6.22 10.24 -5.41
CA VAL A 345 6.41 9.60 -4.12
C VAL A 345 7.87 9.21 -3.94
N LEU A 346 8.44 9.54 -2.77
CA LEU A 346 9.80 9.17 -2.37
C LEU A 346 9.77 8.24 -1.17
N PHE A 347 10.45 7.12 -1.29
CA PHE A 347 10.80 6.24 -0.18
C PHE A 347 12.30 6.38 0.14
N PRO A 348 12.67 7.08 1.23
CA PRO A 348 14.00 6.89 1.79
C PRO A 348 14.18 5.43 2.19
N TYR A 349 15.23 4.79 1.68
CA TYR A 349 15.56 3.40 2.02
C TYR A 349 17.06 3.29 2.27
N HIS A 350 17.59 2.15 2.70
CA HIS A 350 19.01 1.98 2.97
C HIS A 350 19.56 3.12 3.89
N TYR A 351 18.79 3.50 4.92
CA TYR A 351 19.17 4.64 5.74
C TYR A 351 19.88 4.25 7.06
N GLY A 352 19.87 2.95 7.44
CA GLY A 352 20.50 2.49 8.66
C GLY A 352 20.04 3.27 9.88
N GLU A 353 20.99 3.82 10.62
CA GLU A 353 20.72 4.68 11.79
C GLU A 353 20.57 6.17 11.44
N THR A 354 20.60 6.52 10.14
CA THR A 354 20.45 7.91 9.70
C THR A 354 19.05 8.41 9.98
N ASN A 355 18.94 9.55 10.65
CA ASN A 355 17.65 10.17 10.91
C ASN A 355 17.08 10.81 9.64
N VAL A 356 16.07 10.17 9.06
CA VAL A 356 15.34 10.64 7.87
C VAL A 356 14.00 11.31 8.20
N SER A 357 13.62 11.43 9.47
CA SER A 357 12.30 11.94 9.91
C SER A 357 12.00 13.38 9.49
N GLY A 358 13.03 14.19 9.22
CA GLY A 358 12.88 15.57 8.75
C GLY A 358 12.66 15.71 7.23
N ILE A 359 12.94 14.68 6.43
CA ILE A 359 12.87 14.74 4.96
C ILE A 359 11.47 15.11 4.45
N PRO A 360 10.35 14.58 5.00
CA PRO A 360 9.02 14.93 4.54
C PRO A 360 8.74 16.43 4.57
N GLU A 361 9.11 17.14 5.64
CA GLU A 361 8.89 18.58 5.74
C GLU A 361 9.79 19.38 4.80
N LEU A 362 11.04 18.95 4.58
CA LEU A 362 11.98 19.61 3.66
C LEU A 362 11.56 19.51 2.19
N LEU A 363 10.79 18.49 1.81
CA LEU A 363 10.32 18.25 0.43
C LEU A 363 8.86 18.60 0.20
N LYS A 364 8.14 19.01 1.22
CA LYS A 364 6.72 19.36 1.16
C LYS A 364 6.40 20.47 0.14
N ALA A 365 7.24 21.51 0.10
CA ALA A 365 7.08 22.62 -0.85
C ALA A 365 7.29 22.21 -2.32
N GLU A 366 8.01 21.10 -2.55
CA GLU A 366 8.24 20.53 -3.88
C GLU A 366 7.07 19.65 -4.34
N GLY A 367 6.08 19.39 -3.47
CA GLY A 367 4.93 18.51 -3.76
C GLY A 367 5.28 17.02 -3.78
N ILE A 368 6.40 16.62 -3.19
CA ILE A 368 6.85 15.22 -3.11
C ILE A 368 6.24 14.57 -1.87
N ASP A 369 5.49 13.46 -2.06
CA ASP A 369 4.97 12.64 -0.95
C ASP A 369 6.08 11.72 -0.42
N VAL A 370 6.69 12.07 0.70
CA VAL A 370 7.77 11.27 1.30
C VAL A 370 7.19 10.25 2.28
N ARG A 371 7.48 8.98 2.07
CA ARG A 371 6.98 7.87 2.88
C ARG A 371 8.16 7.11 3.49
N ILE A 372 8.37 7.29 4.78
CA ILE A 372 9.38 6.53 5.52
C ILE A 372 8.77 5.17 5.89
N ARG A 373 9.50 4.08 5.66
CA ARG A 373 9.12 2.70 5.98
C ARG A 373 10.20 2.04 6.83
N HIS A 374 9.82 1.02 7.59
CA HIS A 374 10.74 0.33 8.51
C HIS A 374 11.59 -0.71 7.76
N TYR A 375 12.57 -0.22 7.01
CA TYR A 375 13.59 -1.06 6.35
C TYR A 375 14.67 -1.54 7.32
N GLU A 376 14.91 -0.77 8.41
CA GLU A 376 16.01 -0.94 9.36
C GLU A 376 15.54 -1.52 10.71
#